data_9789d982569d8ccdd66e2aa5ebe2ff14
#
_entry.id   9789d982569d8ccdd66e2aa5ebe2ff14
#
_cell.length_a   1.000
_cell.length_b   1.000
_cell.length_c   1.000
_cell.angle_alpha   90.00
_cell.angle_beta   90.00
_cell.angle_gamma   90.00
#
_symmetry.space_group_name_H-M   'P 1'
#
loop_
_entity.id
_entity.type
_entity.pdbx_description
1 polymer ?
#
loop_
_entity_poly.entity_id
_entity_poly.type
_entity_poly.pdbx_seq_one_letter_code
_entity_poly.pdbx_strand_id
1 'polypeptide(L)'
;MAKIVGITCSTLPATENAVTRQALNRTYVWAIERAGGVPVILPVTQEPDVIARYLGVIDGLLLSGGVDIAPERYGQEAHPCLGEVDADRDATELPLIQEALAQDVPIFAICRGIQALNVAMGGTLYQDLPSERPSDILHQQAAQKRPRHEFSHAIAIADSRLRGIVGAEEMLTNSFHHQALRDVATGLVETAHAPDGVIEAVESPAHRYVVAVQFHPEDTAPYDEKSRRLFEAFVAAL
;
A
#
# COMPACT_ATOMS: atom_id res chain seq x y z
N MET A 1 -9.28 3.19 24.81
CA MET A 1 -9.47 1.82 24.29
C MET A 1 -8.40 1.60 23.23
N ALA A 2 -7.97 0.35 22.98
CA ALA A 2 -7.04 0.08 21.89
C ALA A 2 -7.74 0.37 20.56
N LYS A 3 -6.99 0.90 19.60
CA LYS A 3 -7.49 1.31 18.29
C LYS A 3 -7.61 0.12 17.34
N ILE A 4 -8.70 0.00 16.61
CA ILE A 4 -8.96 -1.07 15.66
C ILE A 4 -8.48 -0.65 14.28
N VAL A 5 -7.55 -1.42 13.71
CA VAL A 5 -7.03 -1.21 12.35
C VAL A 5 -7.61 -2.27 11.43
N GLY A 6 -8.42 -1.84 10.48
CA GLY A 6 -8.87 -2.70 9.37
C GLY A 6 -7.74 -2.87 8.36
N ILE A 7 -7.41 -4.10 8.01
CA ILE A 7 -6.35 -4.42 7.04
C ILE A 7 -6.97 -5.15 5.87
N THR A 8 -6.80 -4.63 4.65
CA THR A 8 -7.28 -5.32 3.45
C THR A 8 -6.43 -6.57 3.16
N CYS A 9 -7.01 -7.56 2.52
CA CYS A 9 -6.36 -8.83 2.23
C CYS A 9 -6.50 -9.23 0.75
N SER A 10 -5.78 -10.27 0.34
CA SER A 10 -5.84 -10.84 -1.01
C SER A 10 -6.72 -12.08 -1.06
N THR A 11 -7.26 -12.36 -2.24
CA THR A 11 -7.92 -13.65 -2.54
C THR A 11 -6.87 -14.62 -3.09
N LEU A 12 -6.73 -15.77 -2.46
CA LEU A 12 -5.98 -16.89 -3.00
C LEU A 12 -6.95 -17.83 -3.72
N PRO A 13 -6.81 -18.03 -5.03
CA PRO A 13 -7.74 -18.84 -5.81
C PRO A 13 -7.73 -20.32 -5.36
N ALA A 14 -8.80 -21.02 -5.67
CA ALA A 14 -8.87 -22.46 -5.47
C ALA A 14 -7.82 -23.18 -6.34
N THR A 15 -7.22 -24.23 -5.78
CA THR A 15 -6.36 -25.16 -6.50
C THR A 15 -6.97 -26.55 -6.42
N GLU A 16 -6.38 -27.54 -7.11
CA GLU A 16 -6.88 -28.94 -7.09
C GLU A 16 -7.10 -29.47 -5.66
N ASN A 17 -6.28 -29.03 -4.70
CA ASN A 17 -6.30 -29.50 -3.31
C ASN A 17 -6.65 -28.41 -2.28
N ALA A 18 -7.09 -27.23 -2.69
CA ALA A 18 -7.41 -26.13 -1.79
C ALA A 18 -8.59 -25.29 -2.29
N VAL A 19 -9.47 -24.91 -1.36
CA VAL A 19 -10.56 -23.96 -1.62
C VAL A 19 -10.05 -22.54 -1.75
N THR A 20 -10.86 -21.65 -2.35
CA THR A 20 -10.59 -20.20 -2.32
C THR A 20 -10.44 -19.71 -0.88
N ARG A 21 -9.41 -18.96 -0.61
CA ARG A 21 -9.09 -18.40 0.71
C ARG A 21 -8.79 -16.93 0.60
N GLN A 22 -9.05 -16.22 1.66
CA GLN A 22 -8.58 -14.84 1.82
C GLN A 22 -7.38 -14.86 2.76
N ALA A 23 -6.32 -14.15 2.41
CA ALA A 23 -5.04 -14.22 3.09
C ALA A 23 -4.34 -12.87 3.20
N LEU A 24 -3.62 -12.70 4.29
CA LEU A 24 -2.77 -11.55 4.57
C LEU A 24 -1.44 -12.04 5.12
N ASN A 25 -0.33 -11.40 4.71
CA ASN A 25 0.97 -11.67 5.28
C ASN A 25 0.97 -11.29 6.77
N ARG A 26 1.48 -12.19 7.60
CA ARG A 26 1.50 -12.04 9.05
C ARG A 26 2.30 -10.81 9.53
N THR A 27 3.23 -10.33 8.72
CA THR A 27 4.05 -9.15 9.05
C THR A 27 3.22 -7.88 9.23
N TYR A 28 2.12 -7.69 8.48
CA TYR A 28 1.17 -6.60 8.70
C TYR A 28 0.50 -6.67 10.06
N VAL A 29 0.02 -7.86 10.44
CA VAL A 29 -0.61 -8.11 11.74
C VAL A 29 0.36 -7.76 12.87
N TRP A 30 1.58 -8.29 12.80
CA TRP A 30 2.62 -8.03 13.81
C TRP A 30 3.02 -6.55 13.89
N ALA A 31 3.10 -5.86 12.77
CA ALA A 31 3.46 -4.45 12.76
C ALA A 31 2.41 -3.60 13.49
N ILE A 32 1.12 -3.85 13.27
CA ILE A 32 0.03 -3.16 13.96
C ILE A 32 -0.03 -3.53 15.45
N GLU A 33 0.09 -4.82 15.80
CA GLU A 33 0.11 -5.25 17.22
C GLU A 33 1.25 -4.57 17.99
N ARG A 34 2.44 -4.50 17.42
CA ARG A 34 3.61 -3.85 18.04
C ARG A 34 3.48 -2.35 18.16
N ALA A 35 2.73 -1.72 17.25
CA ALA A 35 2.38 -0.31 17.35
C ALA A 35 1.25 -0.03 18.36
N GLY A 36 0.68 -1.07 18.99
CA GLY A 36 -0.37 -0.95 19.99
C GLY A 36 -1.81 -0.92 19.44
N GLY A 37 -1.98 -1.21 18.14
CA GLY A 37 -3.28 -1.35 17.50
C GLY A 37 -3.84 -2.78 17.58
N VAL A 38 -5.13 -2.93 17.32
CA VAL A 38 -5.82 -4.22 17.20
C VAL A 38 -6.08 -4.49 15.71
N PRO A 39 -5.34 -5.40 15.05
CA PRO A 39 -5.53 -5.70 13.64
C PRO A 39 -6.77 -6.55 13.40
N VAL A 40 -7.59 -6.15 12.42
CA VAL A 40 -8.75 -6.89 11.95
C VAL A 40 -8.64 -7.03 10.43
N ILE A 41 -8.65 -8.26 9.92
CA ILE A 41 -8.63 -8.50 8.47
C ILE A 41 -10.02 -8.20 7.91
N LEU A 42 -10.07 -7.32 6.90
CA LEU A 42 -11.28 -7.00 6.16
C LEU A 42 -11.39 -7.95 4.98
N PRO A 43 -12.40 -8.83 4.96
CA PRO A 43 -12.61 -9.75 3.85
C PRO A 43 -12.90 -9.03 2.53
N VAL A 44 -12.39 -9.60 1.42
CA VAL A 44 -12.81 -9.20 0.08
C VAL A 44 -14.29 -9.58 -0.11
N THR A 45 -15.10 -8.64 -0.58
CA THR A 45 -16.54 -8.82 -0.78
C THR A 45 -17.03 -7.97 -1.94
N GLN A 46 -18.10 -8.40 -2.60
CA GLN A 46 -18.77 -7.63 -3.64
C GLN A 46 -20.05 -6.95 -3.11
N GLU A 47 -20.37 -7.10 -1.82
CA GLU A 47 -21.58 -6.56 -1.20
C GLU A 47 -21.35 -5.11 -0.74
N PRO A 48 -21.95 -4.09 -1.40
CA PRO A 48 -21.72 -2.68 -1.08
C PRO A 48 -22.07 -2.33 0.36
N ASP A 49 -23.14 -2.91 0.91
CA ASP A 49 -23.56 -2.68 2.30
C ASP A 49 -22.53 -3.21 3.31
N VAL A 50 -21.79 -4.27 2.98
CA VAL A 50 -20.72 -4.81 3.81
C VAL A 50 -19.51 -3.88 3.76
N ILE A 51 -19.14 -3.41 2.57
CA ILE A 51 -18.03 -2.45 2.39
C ILE A 51 -18.28 -1.18 3.21
N ALA A 52 -19.48 -0.61 3.12
CA ALA A 52 -19.86 0.58 3.88
C ALA A 52 -19.81 0.35 5.41
N ARG A 53 -20.09 -0.87 5.87
CA ARG A 53 -20.04 -1.24 7.29
C ARG A 53 -18.63 -1.39 7.85
N TYR A 54 -17.63 -1.69 7.03
CA TYR A 54 -16.25 -1.84 7.48
C TYR A 54 -15.75 -0.59 8.21
N LEU A 55 -16.02 0.61 7.67
CA LEU A 55 -15.58 1.87 8.28
C LEU A 55 -16.26 2.15 9.62
N GLY A 56 -17.44 1.58 9.86
CA GLY A 56 -18.15 1.72 11.15
C GLY A 56 -17.58 0.86 12.28
N VAL A 57 -16.63 -0.03 12.01
CA VAL A 57 -16.04 -0.93 13.01
C VAL A 57 -14.53 -0.76 13.19
N ILE A 58 -13.89 0.09 12.39
CA ILE A 58 -12.44 0.35 12.45
C ILE A 58 -12.17 1.83 12.79
N ASP A 59 -11.04 2.09 13.43
CA ASP A 59 -10.56 3.45 13.69
C ASP A 59 -9.64 3.95 12.56
N GLY A 60 -9.03 3.05 11.78
CA GLY A 60 -8.18 3.36 10.64
C GLY A 60 -8.04 2.21 9.68
N LEU A 61 -7.68 2.54 8.41
CA LEU A 61 -7.59 1.62 7.30
C LEU A 61 -6.12 1.43 6.86
N LEU A 62 -5.64 0.19 6.87
CA LEU A 62 -4.37 -0.20 6.27
C LEU A 62 -4.64 -0.95 4.95
N LEU A 63 -4.17 -0.36 3.85
CA LEU A 63 -4.20 -0.99 2.53
C LEU A 63 -2.92 -1.81 2.34
N SER A 64 -3.05 -3.12 2.23
CA SER A 64 -1.92 -4.04 2.12
C SER A 64 -1.41 -4.19 0.69
N GLY A 65 -0.18 -4.69 0.54
CA GLY A 65 0.38 -5.10 -0.74
C GLY A 65 -0.37 -6.26 -1.39
N GLY A 66 -0.04 -6.59 -2.64
CA GLY A 66 -0.71 -7.67 -3.38
C GLY A 66 -0.36 -7.70 -4.86
N VAL A 67 -1.22 -8.34 -5.64
CA VAL A 67 -1.17 -8.45 -7.11
C VAL A 67 -1.54 -7.12 -7.78
N ASP A 68 -1.44 -7.05 -9.10
CA ASP A 68 -1.68 -5.84 -9.88
C ASP A 68 -3.14 -5.37 -9.79
N ILE A 69 -3.35 -4.08 -10.07
CA ILE A 69 -4.68 -3.50 -10.22
C ILE A 69 -5.10 -3.61 -11.69
N ALA A 70 -6.34 -3.98 -11.93
CA ALA A 70 -6.90 -4.10 -13.26
C ALA A 70 -6.80 -2.77 -14.03
N PRO A 71 -6.17 -2.73 -15.23
CA PRO A 71 -5.90 -1.49 -15.97
C PRO A 71 -7.16 -0.71 -16.36
N GLU A 72 -8.27 -1.40 -16.57
CA GLU A 72 -9.58 -0.78 -16.84
C GLU A 72 -10.06 0.12 -15.68
N ARG A 73 -9.56 -0.10 -14.44
CA ARG A 73 -9.89 0.74 -13.29
C ARG A 73 -9.30 2.15 -13.36
N TYR A 74 -8.26 2.33 -14.20
CA TYR A 74 -7.64 3.64 -14.47
C TYR A 74 -7.60 3.98 -15.96
N GLY A 75 -8.52 3.39 -16.75
CA GLY A 75 -8.80 3.75 -18.14
C GLY A 75 -7.73 3.35 -19.14
N GLN A 76 -6.95 2.31 -18.86
CA GLN A 76 -5.90 1.80 -19.74
C GLN A 76 -6.20 0.39 -20.22
N GLU A 77 -5.60 0.01 -21.36
CA GLU A 77 -5.53 -1.37 -21.84
C GLU A 77 -4.42 -2.13 -21.10
N ALA A 78 -4.56 -3.46 -21.03
CA ALA A 78 -3.59 -4.31 -20.34
C ALA A 78 -2.25 -4.33 -21.08
N HIS A 79 -1.17 -4.03 -20.37
CA HIS A 79 0.19 -4.17 -20.86
C HIS A 79 0.57 -5.67 -20.98
N PRO A 80 1.40 -6.08 -21.98
CA PRO A 80 1.81 -7.49 -22.13
C PRO A 80 2.51 -8.11 -20.89
N CYS A 81 3.10 -7.27 -20.03
CA CYS A 81 3.77 -7.68 -18.80
C CYS A 81 2.88 -7.49 -17.55
N LEU A 82 1.58 -7.22 -17.71
CA LEU A 82 0.65 -7.18 -16.58
C LEU A 82 0.69 -8.53 -15.83
N GLY A 83 0.80 -8.47 -14.50
CA GLY A 83 0.79 -9.65 -13.63
C GLY A 83 -0.63 -10.17 -13.35
N GLU A 84 -0.75 -10.94 -12.29
CA GLU A 84 -2.08 -11.39 -11.81
C GLU A 84 -2.89 -10.20 -11.31
N VAL A 85 -4.21 -10.24 -11.53
CA VAL A 85 -5.19 -9.25 -11.07
C VAL A 85 -6.22 -9.93 -10.17
N ASP A 86 -6.57 -9.29 -9.05
CA ASP A 86 -7.68 -9.68 -8.18
C ASP A 86 -8.83 -8.68 -8.34
N ALA A 87 -9.69 -8.92 -9.33
CA ALA A 87 -10.80 -8.03 -9.68
C ALA A 87 -11.83 -7.86 -8.54
N ASP A 88 -12.01 -8.89 -7.70
CA ASP A 88 -12.91 -8.83 -6.55
C ASP A 88 -12.32 -7.93 -5.45
N ARG A 89 -11.00 -7.99 -5.27
CA ARG A 89 -10.28 -7.10 -4.37
C ARG A 89 -10.33 -5.65 -4.84
N ASP A 90 -10.14 -5.40 -6.15
CA ASP A 90 -10.30 -4.06 -6.72
C ASP A 90 -11.71 -3.52 -6.48
N ALA A 91 -12.74 -4.36 -6.71
CA ALA A 91 -14.14 -4.00 -6.48
C ALA A 91 -14.46 -3.72 -5.00
N THR A 92 -13.72 -4.30 -4.08
CA THR A 92 -13.84 -4.04 -2.64
C THR A 92 -13.07 -2.78 -2.23
N GLU A 93 -11.77 -2.71 -2.60
CA GLU A 93 -10.86 -1.69 -2.05
C GLU A 93 -11.12 -0.30 -2.64
N LEU A 94 -11.39 -0.17 -3.94
CA LEU A 94 -11.54 1.16 -4.54
C LEU A 94 -12.73 1.94 -3.94
N PRO A 95 -13.94 1.38 -3.79
CA PRO A 95 -15.04 2.05 -3.08
C PRO A 95 -14.73 2.29 -1.60
N LEU A 96 -14.09 1.33 -0.92
CA LEU A 96 -13.72 1.46 0.49
C LEU A 96 -12.77 2.64 0.72
N ILE A 97 -11.78 2.83 -0.18
CA ILE A 97 -10.86 3.98 -0.13
C ILE A 97 -11.60 5.30 -0.31
N GLN A 98 -12.49 5.39 -1.33
CA GLN A 98 -13.25 6.59 -1.59
C GLN A 98 -14.11 6.98 -0.38
N GLU A 99 -14.78 6.02 0.22
CA GLU A 99 -15.61 6.25 1.40
C GLU A 99 -14.76 6.61 2.64
N ALA A 100 -13.60 5.96 2.83
CA ALA A 100 -12.67 6.27 3.91
C ALA A 100 -12.14 7.72 3.81
N LEU A 101 -11.81 8.17 2.60
CA LEU A 101 -11.41 9.56 2.34
C LEU A 101 -12.56 10.53 2.63
N ALA A 102 -13.77 10.21 2.17
CA ALA A 102 -14.96 11.07 2.39
C ALA A 102 -15.30 11.23 3.89
N GLN A 103 -15.02 10.20 4.70
CA GLN A 103 -15.23 10.21 6.16
C GLN A 103 -13.98 10.65 6.95
N ASP A 104 -12.90 11.05 6.30
CA ASP A 104 -11.61 11.40 6.91
C ASP A 104 -11.07 10.31 7.87
N VAL A 105 -11.30 9.03 7.51
CA VAL A 105 -10.71 7.88 8.22
C VAL A 105 -9.21 7.84 7.91
N PRO A 106 -8.33 7.71 8.92
CA PRO A 106 -6.90 7.59 8.68
C PRO A 106 -6.55 6.41 7.80
N ILE A 107 -5.70 6.64 6.78
CA ILE A 107 -5.25 5.61 5.84
C ILE A 107 -3.73 5.49 5.88
N PHE A 108 -3.23 4.27 6.04
CA PHE A 108 -1.85 3.90 5.73
C PHE A 108 -1.85 2.88 4.58
N ALA A 109 -1.17 3.20 3.48
CA ALA A 109 -1.20 2.38 2.27
C ALA A 109 0.21 1.87 1.91
N ILE A 110 0.34 0.58 1.59
CA ILE A 110 1.63 -0.09 1.40
C ILE A 110 1.63 -0.84 0.05
N CYS A 111 2.63 -0.59 -0.79
CA CYS A 111 2.91 -1.25 -2.07
C CYS A 111 1.68 -1.16 -3.01
N ARG A 112 0.94 -2.26 -3.26
CA ARG A 112 -0.32 -2.19 -4.00
C ARG A 112 -1.30 -1.17 -3.39
N GLY A 113 -1.25 -0.96 -2.07
CA GLY A 113 -2.10 0.00 -1.36
C GLY A 113 -1.91 1.44 -1.84
N ILE A 114 -0.67 1.92 -2.07
CA ILE A 114 -0.42 3.26 -2.63
C ILE A 114 -0.99 3.38 -4.04
N GLN A 115 -0.89 2.30 -4.83
CA GLN A 115 -1.42 2.23 -6.19
C GLN A 115 -2.94 2.29 -6.18
N ALA A 116 -3.60 1.50 -5.31
CA ALA A 116 -5.04 1.51 -5.12
C ALA A 116 -5.57 2.87 -4.66
N LEU A 117 -4.86 3.53 -3.73
CA LEU A 117 -5.17 4.89 -3.30
C LEU A 117 -5.12 5.87 -4.47
N ASN A 118 -4.06 5.83 -5.26
CA ASN A 118 -3.88 6.69 -6.43
C ASN A 118 -5.00 6.48 -7.46
N VAL A 119 -5.30 5.22 -7.80
CA VAL A 119 -6.35 4.85 -8.76
C VAL A 119 -7.75 5.27 -8.24
N ALA A 120 -8.05 5.02 -6.96
CA ALA A 120 -9.31 5.41 -6.35
C ALA A 120 -9.57 6.92 -6.39
N MET A 121 -8.50 7.72 -6.43
CA MET A 121 -8.53 9.19 -6.55
C MET A 121 -8.39 9.69 -8.00
N GLY A 122 -8.30 8.80 -8.99
CA GLY A 122 -8.26 9.13 -10.44
C GLY A 122 -6.88 9.25 -11.05
N GLY A 123 -5.83 8.77 -10.38
CA GLY A 123 -4.47 8.65 -10.92
C GLY A 123 -4.28 7.40 -11.78
N THR A 124 -3.10 7.27 -12.39
CA THR A 124 -2.72 6.15 -13.26
C THR A 124 -1.44 5.47 -12.80
N LEU A 125 -1.12 4.30 -13.40
CA LEU A 125 0.05 3.51 -13.05
C LEU A 125 0.96 3.25 -14.25
N TYR A 126 2.26 3.09 -14.00
CA TYR A 126 3.12 2.27 -14.82
C TYR A 126 2.76 0.81 -14.55
N GLN A 127 2.42 0.05 -15.59
CA GLN A 127 2.03 -1.34 -15.45
C GLN A 127 3.24 -2.29 -15.38
N ASP A 128 4.39 -1.85 -15.89
CA ASP A 128 5.65 -2.61 -15.81
C ASP A 128 6.86 -1.66 -15.89
N LEU A 129 7.47 -1.37 -14.76
CA LEU A 129 8.63 -0.48 -14.68
C LEU A 129 9.78 -0.91 -15.60
N PRO A 130 10.16 -2.21 -15.69
CA PRO A 130 11.27 -2.61 -16.58
C PRO A 130 11.07 -2.24 -18.04
N SER A 131 9.84 -2.24 -18.56
CA SER A 131 9.55 -1.93 -19.96
C SER A 131 9.16 -0.48 -20.19
N GLU A 132 8.43 0.16 -19.26
CA GLU A 132 7.93 1.51 -19.42
C GLU A 132 8.89 2.59 -18.90
N ARG A 133 9.74 2.23 -17.90
CA ARG A 133 10.70 3.12 -17.26
C ARG A 133 11.99 2.36 -16.88
N PRO A 134 12.76 1.86 -17.86
CA PRO A 134 13.96 1.08 -17.60
C PRO A 134 14.99 1.86 -16.76
N SER A 135 15.55 1.18 -15.76
CA SER A 135 16.52 1.74 -14.82
C SER A 135 17.43 0.64 -14.27
N ASP A 136 18.58 1.04 -13.67
CA ASP A 136 19.47 0.12 -12.96
C ASP A 136 19.03 -0.10 -11.49
N ILE A 137 17.99 0.59 -11.02
CA ILE A 137 17.44 0.43 -9.67
C ILE A 137 16.60 -0.85 -9.61
N LEU A 138 16.89 -1.69 -8.62
CA LEU A 138 16.14 -2.93 -8.42
C LEU A 138 14.85 -2.67 -7.65
N HIS A 139 13.71 -2.58 -8.35
CA HIS A 139 12.39 -2.45 -7.74
C HIS A 139 11.71 -3.80 -7.45
N GLN A 140 12.17 -4.90 -8.05
CA GLN A 140 11.59 -6.23 -7.87
C GLN A 140 12.63 -7.24 -7.32
N GLN A 141 12.90 -7.16 -6.00
CA GLN A 141 13.87 -8.05 -5.33
C GLN A 141 13.47 -9.53 -5.39
N ALA A 142 12.17 -9.84 -5.55
CA ALA A 142 11.69 -11.22 -5.69
C ALA A 142 12.30 -11.92 -6.91
N ALA A 143 12.57 -11.21 -8.00
CA ALA A 143 13.22 -11.75 -9.19
C ALA A 143 14.64 -12.30 -8.89
N GLN A 144 15.31 -11.74 -7.88
CA GLN A 144 16.62 -12.18 -7.40
C GLN A 144 16.54 -13.09 -6.16
N LYS A 145 15.33 -13.49 -5.74
CA LYS A 145 15.09 -14.33 -4.55
C LYS A 145 15.67 -13.75 -3.26
N ARG A 146 15.77 -12.41 -3.16
CA ARG A 146 16.29 -11.76 -1.96
C ARG A 146 15.27 -11.81 -0.82
N PRO A 147 15.72 -11.96 0.44
CA PRO A 147 14.84 -11.90 1.61
C PRO A 147 14.08 -10.57 1.68
N ARG A 148 12.83 -10.60 2.10
CA ARG A 148 11.96 -9.43 2.16
C ARG A 148 12.42 -8.33 3.12
N HIS A 149 13.21 -8.66 4.11
CA HIS A 149 13.78 -7.72 5.09
C HIS A 149 15.08 -7.04 4.62
N GLU A 150 15.66 -7.47 3.50
CA GLU A 150 16.83 -6.82 2.93
C GLU A 150 16.47 -5.53 2.20
N PHE A 151 17.29 -4.50 2.39
CA PHE A 151 17.13 -3.24 1.66
C PHE A 151 17.59 -3.35 0.20
N SER A 152 16.93 -2.60 -0.68
CA SER A 152 17.22 -2.51 -2.11
C SER A 152 17.97 -1.23 -2.45
N HIS A 153 17.36 -0.11 -2.16
CA HIS A 153 17.86 1.22 -2.52
C HIS A 153 17.48 2.26 -1.46
N ALA A 154 18.09 3.44 -1.57
CA ALA A 154 17.72 4.61 -0.79
C ALA A 154 16.62 5.40 -1.50
N ILE A 155 15.76 6.06 -0.74
CA ILE A 155 14.78 7.03 -1.23
C ILE A 155 15.06 8.40 -0.62
N ALA A 156 14.94 9.45 -1.43
CA ALA A 156 14.99 10.84 -0.96
C ALA A 156 13.59 11.29 -0.53
N ILE A 157 13.48 11.89 0.66
CA ILE A 157 12.20 12.27 1.27
C ILE A 157 12.12 13.80 1.35
N ALA A 158 11.09 14.36 0.72
CA ALA A 158 10.78 15.79 0.75
C ALA A 158 10.32 16.24 2.14
N ASP A 159 10.21 17.55 2.36
CA ASP A 159 9.59 18.09 3.56
C ASP A 159 8.11 17.72 3.61
N SER A 160 7.73 16.83 4.55
CA SER A 160 6.48 16.10 4.54
C SER A 160 6.18 15.47 5.91
N ARG A 161 5.00 14.94 6.09
CA ARG A 161 4.64 14.12 7.26
C ARG A 161 5.54 12.88 7.35
N LEU A 162 5.80 12.21 6.23
CA LEU A 162 6.70 11.07 6.17
C LEU A 162 8.08 11.41 6.73
N ARG A 163 8.67 12.56 6.31
CA ARG A 163 9.95 13.04 6.85
C ARG A 163 9.89 13.27 8.36
N GLY A 164 8.80 13.85 8.86
CA GLY A 164 8.59 14.03 10.29
C GLY A 164 8.52 12.72 11.06
N ILE A 165 7.88 11.69 10.49
CA ILE A 165 7.76 10.35 11.07
C ILE A 165 9.11 9.64 11.13
N VAL A 166 9.82 9.57 10.00
CA VAL A 166 11.09 8.83 9.92
C VAL A 166 12.27 9.60 10.49
N GLY A 167 12.15 10.92 10.62
CA GLY A 167 13.18 11.81 11.19
C GLY A 167 14.43 11.95 10.32
N ALA A 168 14.32 11.78 8.99
CA ALA A 168 15.44 11.85 8.06
C ALA A 168 15.01 12.29 6.65
N GLU A 169 15.94 12.86 5.88
CA GLU A 169 15.74 13.24 4.48
C GLU A 169 15.95 12.07 3.52
N GLU A 170 16.43 10.94 4.03
CA GLU A 170 16.74 9.75 3.26
C GLU A 170 16.53 8.50 4.12
N MET A 171 16.07 7.41 3.53
CA MET A 171 16.03 6.10 4.16
C MET A 171 16.27 4.98 3.14
N LEU A 172 16.79 3.84 3.63
CA LEU A 172 16.88 2.62 2.84
C LEU A 172 15.53 1.90 2.86
N THR A 173 15.12 1.35 1.72
CA THR A 173 13.88 0.60 1.56
C THR A 173 14.13 -0.75 0.91
N ASN A 174 13.28 -1.73 1.22
CA ASN A 174 13.11 -2.92 0.41
C ASN A 174 12.20 -2.61 -0.79
N SER A 175 12.19 -3.46 -1.81
CA SER A 175 11.40 -3.18 -3.01
C SER A 175 10.93 -4.48 -3.66
N PHE A 176 9.61 -4.66 -3.78
CA PHE A 176 8.96 -5.87 -4.28
C PHE A 176 7.78 -5.51 -5.18
N HIS A 177 8.01 -4.60 -6.14
CA HIS A 177 6.99 -4.16 -7.07
C HIS A 177 7.57 -4.01 -8.49
N HIS A 178 6.77 -4.22 -9.51
CA HIS A 178 7.08 -3.91 -10.90
C HIS A 178 6.14 -2.82 -11.44
N GLN A 179 5.07 -2.49 -10.70
CA GLN A 179 4.19 -1.37 -10.98
C GLN A 179 4.53 -0.18 -10.07
N ALA A 180 4.22 1.04 -10.49
CA ALA A 180 4.35 2.25 -9.69
C ALA A 180 3.37 3.33 -10.16
N LEU A 181 3.23 4.41 -9.38
CA LEU A 181 2.44 5.57 -9.76
C LEU A 181 3.05 6.22 -11.00
N ARG A 182 2.16 6.58 -11.98
CA ARG A 182 2.51 7.32 -13.19
C ARG A 182 2.00 8.75 -13.08
N ASP A 183 0.69 8.94 -13.18
CA ASP A 183 0.04 10.22 -12.97
C ASP A 183 -0.54 10.23 -11.55
N VAL A 184 -0.01 11.12 -10.71
CA VAL A 184 -0.48 11.23 -9.33
C VAL A 184 -1.82 11.94 -9.30
N ALA A 185 -2.77 11.36 -8.59
CA ALA A 185 -4.12 11.88 -8.46
C ALA A 185 -4.15 13.27 -7.82
N THR A 186 -5.05 14.12 -8.27
CA THR A 186 -5.30 15.42 -7.64
C THR A 186 -5.63 15.25 -6.16
N GLY A 187 -4.94 15.99 -5.29
CA GLY A 187 -5.09 15.90 -3.83
C GLY A 187 -4.08 15.01 -3.14
N LEU A 188 -3.26 14.27 -3.90
CA LEU A 188 -2.04 13.63 -3.41
C LEU A 188 -0.81 14.49 -3.75
N VAL A 189 0.19 14.45 -2.88
CA VAL A 189 1.51 15.07 -3.09
C VAL A 189 2.59 14.03 -2.99
N GLU A 190 3.56 14.08 -3.91
CA GLU A 190 4.73 13.20 -3.92
C GLU A 190 5.66 13.61 -2.78
N THR A 191 6.03 12.64 -1.94
CA THR A 191 6.83 12.90 -0.73
C THR A 191 8.13 12.12 -0.68
N ALA A 192 8.30 11.08 -1.50
CA ALA A 192 9.59 10.39 -1.65
C ALA A 192 9.78 9.80 -3.04
N HIS A 193 11.05 9.75 -3.46
CA HIS A 193 11.47 9.20 -4.75
C HIS A 193 12.70 8.32 -4.63
N ALA A 194 12.74 7.27 -5.44
CA ALA A 194 13.95 6.52 -5.73
C ALA A 194 14.93 7.35 -6.61
N PRO A 195 16.22 6.98 -6.70
CA PRO A 195 17.20 7.74 -7.49
C PRO A 195 16.87 7.84 -8.99
N ASP A 196 16.10 6.93 -9.53
CA ASP A 196 15.61 6.94 -10.91
C ASP A 196 14.30 7.74 -11.09
N GLY A 197 13.81 8.36 -10.02
CA GLY A 197 12.62 9.20 -10.00
C GLY A 197 11.30 8.41 -9.94
N VAL A 198 11.32 7.10 -9.64
CA VAL A 198 10.11 6.36 -9.29
C VAL A 198 9.56 6.90 -7.97
N ILE A 199 8.25 7.16 -7.94
CA ILE A 199 7.56 7.66 -6.76
C ILE A 199 7.47 6.54 -5.72
N GLU A 200 8.02 6.79 -4.54
CA GLU A 200 8.09 5.83 -3.43
C GLU A 200 7.15 6.18 -2.26
N ALA A 201 6.65 7.42 -2.22
CA ALA A 201 5.62 7.80 -1.27
C ALA A 201 4.79 8.98 -1.75
N VAL A 202 3.52 8.99 -1.33
CA VAL A 202 2.59 10.11 -1.46
C VAL A 202 1.81 10.32 -0.17
N GLU A 203 1.32 11.55 0.02
CA GLU A 203 0.45 11.94 1.13
C GLU A 203 -0.73 12.76 0.65
N SER A 204 -1.83 12.76 1.40
CA SER A 204 -2.88 13.76 1.23
C SER A 204 -2.83 14.78 2.37
N PRO A 205 -2.45 16.05 2.08
CA PRO A 205 -2.45 17.09 3.08
C PRO A 205 -3.85 17.56 3.51
N ALA A 206 -4.86 17.22 2.72
CA ALA A 206 -6.26 17.60 3.00
C ALA A 206 -6.92 16.71 4.06
N HIS A 207 -6.34 15.54 4.37
CA HIS A 207 -6.90 14.57 5.30
C HIS A 207 -6.10 14.51 6.60
N ARG A 208 -6.78 14.11 7.68
CA ARG A 208 -6.17 13.95 9.01
C ARG A 208 -4.91 13.09 8.97
N TYR A 209 -4.97 11.94 8.32
CA TYR A 209 -3.82 11.06 8.09
C TYR A 209 -4.03 10.21 6.83
N VAL A 210 -3.35 10.53 5.77
CA VAL A 210 -3.22 9.68 4.58
C VAL A 210 -1.74 9.70 4.20
N VAL A 211 -1.09 8.57 4.45
CA VAL A 211 0.32 8.31 4.10
C VAL A 211 0.38 7.02 3.32
N ALA A 212 1.09 7.03 2.21
CA ALA A 212 1.20 5.87 1.34
C ALA A 212 2.64 5.67 0.87
N VAL A 213 3.12 4.43 0.92
CA VAL A 213 4.49 4.05 0.56
C VAL A 213 4.50 2.89 -0.42
N GLN A 214 5.46 2.89 -1.36
CA GLN A 214 5.58 1.86 -2.38
C GLN A 214 6.37 0.64 -1.90
N PHE A 215 7.25 0.82 -0.94
CA PHE A 215 8.03 -0.25 -0.30
C PHE A 215 7.24 -0.98 0.79
N HIS A 216 7.87 -2.02 1.41
CA HIS A 216 7.24 -2.89 2.41
C HIS A 216 7.83 -2.69 3.81
N PRO A 217 7.41 -1.66 4.56
CA PRO A 217 7.92 -1.42 5.91
C PRO A 217 7.52 -2.50 6.91
N GLU A 218 6.44 -3.26 6.68
CA GLU A 218 6.01 -4.36 7.55
C GLU A 218 7.04 -5.49 7.63
N ASP A 219 7.84 -5.68 6.57
CA ASP A 219 8.86 -6.72 6.54
C ASP A 219 10.20 -6.25 7.16
N THR A 220 10.44 -4.94 7.19
CA THR A 220 11.66 -4.33 7.74
C THR A 220 11.47 -3.78 9.17
N ALA A 221 10.26 -3.50 9.61
CA ALA A 221 9.97 -2.96 10.95
C ALA A 221 10.56 -3.76 12.13
N PRO A 222 10.73 -5.10 12.06
CA PRO A 222 11.43 -5.83 13.12
C PRO A 222 12.91 -5.45 13.28
N TYR A 223 13.53 -4.89 12.25
CA TYR A 223 14.97 -4.66 12.15
C TYR A 223 15.33 -3.18 11.99
N ASP A 224 14.38 -2.34 11.56
CA ASP A 224 14.58 -0.93 11.25
C ASP A 224 13.62 -0.03 12.02
N GLU A 225 14.18 0.95 12.72
CA GLU A 225 13.42 1.89 13.54
C GLU A 225 12.54 2.81 12.69
N LYS A 226 13.03 3.28 11.53
CA LYS A 226 12.28 4.17 10.64
C LYS A 226 11.01 3.49 10.12
N SER A 227 11.13 2.22 9.70
CA SER A 227 10.00 1.41 9.29
C SER A 227 8.99 1.19 10.42
N ARG A 228 9.46 0.95 11.65
CA ARG A 228 8.60 0.79 12.82
C ARG A 228 7.82 2.06 13.15
N ARG A 229 8.46 3.23 13.07
CA ARG A 229 7.83 4.53 13.32
C ARG A 229 6.64 4.82 12.40
N LEU A 230 6.60 4.27 11.19
CA LEU A 230 5.47 4.44 10.27
C LEU A 230 4.19 3.84 10.87
N PHE A 231 4.26 2.65 11.44
CA PHE A 231 3.12 1.99 12.09
C PHE A 231 2.75 2.66 13.40
N GLU A 232 3.73 3.07 14.20
CA GLU A 232 3.52 3.80 15.46
C GLU A 232 2.80 5.13 15.21
N ALA A 233 3.24 5.90 14.20
CA ALA A 233 2.62 7.16 13.82
C ALA A 233 1.20 6.96 13.28
N PHE A 234 0.97 5.92 12.47
CA PHE A 234 -0.37 5.58 11.98
C PHE A 234 -1.32 5.26 13.14
N VAL A 235 -0.94 4.35 14.04
CA VAL A 235 -1.79 3.98 15.19
C VAL A 235 -2.01 5.17 16.13
N ALA A 236 -1.03 6.04 16.29
CA ALA A 236 -1.16 7.26 17.11
C ALA A 236 -2.10 8.31 16.50
N ALA A 237 -2.34 8.27 15.19
CA ALA A 237 -3.24 9.19 14.47
C ALA A 237 -4.72 8.75 14.52
N LEU A 238 -5.02 7.54 15.00
CA LEU A 238 -6.38 6.99 15.13
C LEU A 238 -7.16 7.56 16.37
#